data_9f6937352689e6333ac425abdeb468eb
#
_entry.id   9f6937352689e6333ac425abdeb468eb
#
_cell.length_a   1.000
_cell.length_b   1.000
_cell.length_c   1.000
_cell.angle_alpha   90.00
_cell.angle_beta   90.00
_cell.angle_gamma   90.00
#
_symmetry.space_group_name_H-M   'P 1'
#
loop_
_entity.id
_entity.type
_entity.pdbx_description
1 polymer ?
#
loop_
_entity_poly.entity_id
_entity_poly.type
_entity_poly.pdbx_seq_one_letter_code
_entity_poly.pdbx_strand_id
1 'polypeptide(L)'
;MQLHTATLDDIDEVLELHSKYQIDSIAPEDKKDGFVTTAFTKEQLTQLINEEQGLFIARLHGKVVAYIMCGSWKFCSIWPIFTQMIQDLPNLHYLGHTITTENSYQYGPVCIDKSVRGSGVLEALFDFAREKMSKRYPILVTFINKINQRSFNAHSRLGLKVITEFSFNNNTYYELVYDTSKKLPMK
;
A
#
# COMPACT_ATOMS: atom_id res chain seq x y z
N MET A 1 9.13 -19.06 0.10
CA MET A 1 8.29 -17.88 0.37
C MET A 1 6.83 -18.27 0.26
N GLN A 2 6.02 -17.84 1.22
CA GLN A 2 4.58 -18.08 1.25
C GLN A 2 3.85 -16.75 1.22
N LEU A 3 2.84 -16.64 0.35
CA LEU A 3 1.98 -15.46 0.23
C LEU A 3 0.58 -15.82 0.71
N HIS A 4 -0.02 -15.03 1.58
CA HIS A 4 -1.38 -15.27 2.02
C HIS A 4 -2.07 -13.99 2.54
N THR A 5 -3.39 -14.05 2.59
CA THR A 5 -4.19 -13.05 3.28
C THR A 5 -4.02 -13.24 4.78
N ALA A 6 -3.66 -12.19 5.50
CA ALA A 6 -3.38 -12.27 6.93
C ALA A 6 -4.61 -12.67 7.73
N THR A 7 -4.37 -13.35 8.83
CA THR A 7 -5.33 -13.65 9.87
C THR A 7 -4.99 -12.87 11.15
N LEU A 8 -5.86 -12.93 12.15
CA LEU A 8 -5.62 -12.25 13.43
C LEU A 8 -4.33 -12.72 14.13
N ASP A 9 -3.90 -13.96 13.87
CA ASP A 9 -2.66 -14.51 14.43
C ASP A 9 -1.40 -13.84 13.86
N ASP A 10 -1.52 -13.15 12.75
CA ASP A 10 -0.38 -12.49 12.08
C ASP A 10 -0.15 -11.05 12.57
N ILE A 11 -1.08 -10.49 13.34
CA ILE A 11 -1.09 -9.04 13.68
C ILE A 11 0.18 -8.61 14.40
N ASP A 12 0.62 -9.36 15.40
CA ASP A 12 1.77 -8.95 16.22
C ASP A 12 3.06 -8.91 15.39
N GLU A 13 3.27 -9.88 14.49
CA GLU A 13 4.42 -9.86 13.59
C GLU A 13 4.34 -8.73 12.55
N VAL A 14 3.13 -8.43 12.05
CA VAL A 14 2.93 -7.32 11.11
C VAL A 14 3.23 -5.99 11.80
N LEU A 15 2.77 -5.80 13.04
CA LEU A 15 3.06 -4.59 13.82
C LEU A 15 4.54 -4.44 14.12
N GLU A 16 5.24 -5.52 14.41
CA GLU A 16 6.70 -5.49 14.62
C GLU A 16 7.41 -4.99 13.36
N LEU A 17 7.08 -5.54 12.19
CA LEU A 17 7.64 -5.09 10.92
C LEU A 17 7.23 -3.64 10.61
N HIS A 18 5.98 -3.28 10.84
CA HIS A 18 5.46 -1.92 10.65
C HIS A 18 6.23 -0.89 11.48
N SER A 19 6.40 -1.15 12.77
CA SER A 19 7.12 -0.26 13.68
C SER A 19 8.58 -0.04 13.26
N LYS A 20 9.21 -1.04 12.68
CA LYS A 20 10.59 -0.97 12.21
C LYS A 20 10.79 0.05 11.08
N TYR A 21 9.77 0.30 10.27
CA TYR A 21 9.85 1.15 9.07
C TYR A 21 8.90 2.36 9.08
N GLN A 22 8.09 2.53 10.10
CA GLN A 22 7.18 3.67 10.20
C GLN A 22 7.99 4.96 10.42
N ILE A 23 7.63 6.03 9.69
CA ILE A 23 8.42 7.28 9.60
C ILE A 23 8.76 7.90 10.95
N ASP A 24 7.86 7.80 11.93
CA ASP A 24 8.05 8.39 13.26
C ASP A 24 8.96 7.53 14.15
N SER A 25 9.19 6.27 13.78
CA SER A 25 9.98 5.30 14.54
C SER A 25 11.42 5.15 14.04
N ILE A 26 11.69 5.50 12.77
CA ILE A 26 13.01 5.32 12.16
C ILE A 26 13.88 6.54 12.34
N ALA A 27 15.21 6.32 12.40
CA ALA A 27 16.19 7.40 12.45
C ALA A 27 16.15 8.23 11.17
N PRO A 28 16.41 9.57 11.24
CA PRO A 28 16.38 10.42 10.04
C PRO A 28 17.30 9.94 8.90
N GLU A 29 18.45 9.40 9.23
CA GLU A 29 19.43 8.87 8.26
C GLU A 29 18.94 7.62 7.52
N ASP A 30 18.00 6.87 8.11
CA ASP A 30 17.44 5.65 7.51
C ASP A 30 16.27 5.94 6.54
N LYS A 31 15.72 7.16 6.57
CA LYS A 31 14.58 7.54 5.72
C LYS A 31 14.89 7.43 4.23
N LYS A 32 16.14 7.61 3.84
CA LYS A 32 16.59 7.44 2.43
C LYS A 32 16.37 6.03 1.88
N ASP A 33 16.29 5.04 2.77
CA ASP A 33 16.06 3.63 2.40
C ASP A 33 14.58 3.27 2.30
N GLY A 34 13.69 4.25 2.41
CA GLY A 34 12.26 4.08 2.36
C GLY A 34 11.62 3.96 3.74
N PHE A 35 10.36 4.37 3.82
CA PHE A 35 9.60 4.39 5.07
C PHE A 35 8.11 4.24 4.81
N VAL A 36 7.35 3.94 5.86
CA VAL A 36 5.90 3.90 5.86
C VAL A 36 5.37 5.17 6.52
N THR A 37 4.49 5.90 5.83
CA THR A 37 3.95 7.18 6.30
C THR A 37 2.86 7.00 7.35
N THR A 38 1.88 6.11 7.09
CA THR A 38 0.69 5.95 7.92
C THR A 38 0.95 4.98 9.08
N ALA A 39 0.68 5.42 10.32
CA ALA A 39 0.75 4.54 11.49
C ALA A 39 -0.55 3.75 11.64
N PHE A 40 -0.44 2.47 12.01
CA PHE A 40 -1.57 1.58 12.28
C PHE A 40 -1.50 1.03 13.69
N THR A 41 -2.66 0.96 14.34
CA THR A 41 -2.82 0.31 15.64
C THR A 41 -3.26 -1.16 15.46
N LYS A 42 -3.17 -1.94 16.54
CA LYS A 42 -3.66 -3.32 16.55
C LYS A 42 -5.15 -3.40 16.21
N GLU A 43 -5.95 -2.48 16.74
CA GLU A 43 -7.39 -2.41 16.49
C GLU A 43 -7.69 -2.12 15.01
N GLN A 44 -6.92 -1.22 14.40
CA GLN A 44 -7.06 -0.90 12.99
C GLN A 44 -6.67 -2.08 12.10
N LEU A 45 -5.61 -2.82 12.44
CA LEU A 45 -5.26 -4.04 11.72
C LEU A 45 -6.30 -5.15 11.89
N THR A 46 -6.89 -5.26 13.07
CA THR A 46 -7.99 -6.19 13.33
C THR A 46 -9.18 -5.87 12.42
N GLN A 47 -9.54 -4.61 12.29
CA GLN A 47 -10.60 -4.15 11.38
C GLN A 47 -10.24 -4.40 9.92
N LEU A 48 -9.01 -4.12 9.52
CA LEU A 48 -8.53 -4.36 8.17
C LEU A 48 -8.63 -5.83 7.77
N ILE A 49 -8.35 -6.74 8.71
CA ILE A 49 -8.46 -8.18 8.48
C ILE A 49 -9.93 -8.63 8.45
N ASN A 50 -10.71 -8.28 9.46
CA ASN A 50 -12.06 -8.80 9.65
C ASN A 50 -13.08 -8.19 8.69
N GLU A 51 -13.01 -6.88 8.46
CA GLU A 51 -14.01 -6.16 7.65
C GLU A 51 -13.57 -5.97 6.20
N GLU A 52 -12.29 -5.68 5.99
CA GLU A 52 -11.78 -5.35 4.65
C GLU A 52 -11.12 -6.53 3.95
N GLN A 53 -10.64 -7.53 4.68
CA GLN A 53 -9.83 -8.63 4.13
C GLN A 53 -8.69 -8.08 3.24
N GLY A 54 -8.06 -7.02 3.70
CA GLY A 54 -7.15 -6.20 2.91
C GLY A 54 -5.70 -6.22 3.40
N LEU A 55 -5.32 -7.13 4.28
CA LEU A 55 -3.93 -7.29 4.71
C LEU A 55 -3.33 -8.54 4.07
N PHE A 56 -2.31 -8.32 3.24
CA PHE A 56 -1.61 -9.39 2.51
C PHE A 56 -0.17 -9.44 2.99
N ILE A 57 0.33 -10.65 3.25
CA ILE A 57 1.67 -10.84 3.82
C ILE A 57 2.49 -11.87 3.05
N ALA A 58 3.80 -11.70 3.11
CA ALA A 58 4.78 -12.68 2.67
C ALA A 58 5.54 -13.21 3.88
N ARG A 59 5.68 -14.54 3.96
CA ARG A 59 6.50 -15.22 4.97
C ARG A 59 7.68 -15.91 4.32
N LEU A 60 8.83 -15.78 4.96
CA LEU A 60 10.04 -16.52 4.59
C LEU A 60 10.59 -17.18 5.86
N HIS A 61 10.81 -18.48 5.81
CA HIS A 61 11.27 -19.29 6.97
C HIS A 61 10.40 -19.03 8.22
N GLY A 62 9.08 -18.96 8.03
CA GLY A 62 8.10 -18.77 9.11
C GLY A 62 7.96 -17.35 9.63
N LYS A 63 8.73 -16.38 9.14
CA LYS A 63 8.67 -14.98 9.57
C LYS A 63 7.98 -14.10 8.53
N VAL A 64 7.18 -13.12 9.00
CA VAL A 64 6.63 -12.07 8.14
C VAL A 64 7.77 -11.16 7.69
N VAL A 65 7.99 -11.08 6.38
CA VAL A 65 9.06 -10.27 5.77
C VAL A 65 8.52 -9.14 4.91
N ALA A 66 7.22 -9.14 4.64
CA ALA A 66 6.58 -8.08 3.86
C ALA A 66 5.08 -8.05 4.12
N TYR A 67 4.48 -6.87 3.97
CA TYR A 67 3.03 -6.72 3.94
C TYR A 67 2.60 -5.67 2.92
N ILE A 68 1.36 -5.82 2.45
CA ILE A 68 0.61 -4.82 1.70
C ILE A 68 -0.75 -4.65 2.38
N MET A 69 -1.13 -3.43 2.69
CA MET A 69 -2.44 -3.10 3.21
C MET A 69 -3.29 -2.49 2.08
N CYS A 70 -4.53 -2.94 1.98
CA CYS A 70 -5.49 -2.44 1.01
C CYS A 70 -6.81 -2.21 1.72
N GLY A 71 -7.38 -1.02 1.62
CA GLY A 71 -8.63 -0.70 2.30
C GLY A 71 -9.58 0.09 1.42
N SER A 72 -10.86 -0.01 1.72
CA SER A 72 -11.86 0.88 1.14
C SER A 72 -11.60 2.33 1.58
N TRP A 73 -12.08 3.27 0.79
CA TRP A 73 -12.00 4.67 1.17
C TRP A 73 -12.72 4.96 2.49
N LYS A 74 -13.81 4.26 2.76
CA LYS A 74 -14.54 4.36 4.03
C LYS A 74 -13.65 3.97 5.20
N PHE A 75 -12.94 2.84 5.12
CA PHE A 75 -11.97 2.41 6.14
C PHE A 75 -10.87 3.45 6.33
N CYS A 76 -10.34 3.98 5.23
CA CYS A 76 -9.23 4.94 5.26
C CYS A 76 -9.64 6.35 5.74
N SER A 77 -10.93 6.68 5.73
CA SER A 77 -11.44 8.04 5.96
C SER A 77 -11.17 8.61 7.37
N ILE A 78 -10.73 7.79 8.31
CA ILE A 78 -10.32 8.23 9.65
C ILE A 78 -9.00 9.02 9.64
N TRP A 79 -8.18 8.86 8.61
CA TRP A 79 -6.94 9.61 8.46
C TRP A 79 -7.16 10.84 7.55
N PRO A 80 -6.78 12.05 8.01
CA PRO A 80 -7.07 13.28 7.27
C PRO A 80 -6.52 13.32 5.83
N ILE A 81 -5.36 12.71 5.56
CA ILE A 81 -4.80 12.65 4.21
C ILE A 81 -5.75 11.95 3.23
N PHE A 82 -6.40 10.88 3.66
CA PHE A 82 -7.35 10.15 2.81
C PHE A 82 -8.64 10.93 2.61
N THR A 83 -9.07 11.71 3.60
CA THR A 83 -10.22 12.62 3.43
C THR A 83 -9.95 13.61 2.31
N GLN A 84 -8.76 14.21 2.26
CA GLN A 84 -8.37 15.11 1.17
C GLN A 84 -8.35 14.38 -0.18
N MET A 85 -7.78 13.18 -0.24
CA MET A 85 -7.74 12.38 -1.47
C MET A 85 -9.14 12.05 -1.98
N ILE A 86 -10.07 11.67 -1.08
CA ILE A 86 -11.47 11.39 -1.43
C ILE A 86 -12.13 12.61 -2.05
N GLN A 87 -11.92 13.78 -1.50
CA GLN A 87 -12.49 15.03 -2.02
C GLN A 87 -12.01 15.34 -3.43
N ASP A 88 -10.81 14.93 -3.80
CA ASP A 88 -10.21 15.17 -5.11
C ASP A 88 -10.53 14.07 -6.15
N LEU A 89 -10.98 12.91 -5.74
CA LEU A 89 -11.29 11.79 -6.66
C LEU A 89 -12.15 12.20 -7.86
N PRO A 90 -13.22 13.03 -7.70
CA PRO A 90 -14.06 13.43 -8.83
C PRO A 90 -13.31 14.19 -9.93
N ASN A 91 -12.16 14.74 -9.63
CA ASN A 91 -11.30 15.45 -10.60
C ASN A 91 -10.35 14.52 -11.36
N LEU A 92 -10.32 13.24 -11.00
CA LEU A 92 -9.40 12.26 -11.56
C LEU A 92 -10.13 11.28 -12.47
N HIS A 93 -9.52 11.03 -13.62
CA HIS A 93 -10.07 10.11 -14.63
C HIS A 93 -9.03 9.04 -14.97
N TYR A 94 -9.47 7.79 -15.01
CA TYR A 94 -8.61 6.66 -15.36
C TYR A 94 -9.44 5.56 -16.00
N LEU A 95 -8.89 4.87 -16.99
CA LEU A 95 -9.58 3.81 -17.74
C LEU A 95 -10.92 4.25 -18.34
N GLY A 96 -11.04 5.54 -18.73
CA GLY A 96 -12.26 6.10 -19.29
C GLY A 96 -13.35 6.41 -18.28
N HIS A 97 -13.06 6.38 -16.97
CA HIS A 97 -14.02 6.65 -15.90
C HIS A 97 -13.50 7.70 -14.92
N THR A 98 -14.43 8.46 -14.36
CA THR A 98 -14.13 9.26 -13.14
C THR A 98 -13.85 8.27 -12.00
N ILE A 99 -12.78 8.53 -11.24
CA ILE A 99 -12.46 7.69 -10.08
C ILE A 99 -13.45 8.01 -8.96
N THR A 100 -14.01 6.96 -8.37
CA THR A 100 -14.98 7.04 -7.28
C THR A 100 -14.55 6.16 -6.11
N THR A 101 -15.21 6.31 -4.98
CA THR A 101 -15.01 5.43 -3.82
C THR A 101 -15.50 4.01 -4.06
N GLU A 102 -16.39 3.80 -5.05
CA GLU A 102 -16.93 2.48 -5.39
C GLU A 102 -16.07 1.73 -6.41
N ASN A 103 -15.37 2.44 -7.31
CA ASN A 103 -14.58 1.81 -8.36
C ASN A 103 -13.08 1.74 -8.05
N SER A 104 -12.68 2.20 -6.87
CA SER A 104 -11.28 2.25 -6.47
C SER A 104 -11.08 1.95 -4.98
N TYR A 105 -9.85 1.60 -4.63
CA TYR A 105 -9.45 1.37 -3.26
C TYR A 105 -8.08 1.97 -3.00
N GLN A 106 -7.76 2.17 -1.72
CA GLN A 106 -6.46 2.66 -1.30
C GLN A 106 -5.50 1.47 -1.11
N TYR A 107 -4.41 1.50 -1.85
CA TYR A 107 -3.29 0.59 -1.73
C TYR A 107 -2.18 1.24 -0.90
N GLY A 108 -1.70 0.53 0.09
CA GLY A 108 -0.66 1.00 1.01
C GLY A 108 -1.17 1.20 2.44
N PRO A 109 -0.26 1.22 3.39
CA PRO A 109 1.18 1.15 3.25
C PRO A 109 1.68 -0.22 2.78
N VAL A 110 2.88 -0.19 2.21
CA VAL A 110 3.63 -1.37 1.77
C VAL A 110 4.96 -1.39 2.48
N CYS A 111 5.35 -2.53 3.01
CA CYS A 111 6.63 -2.68 3.67
C CYS A 111 7.30 -3.97 3.25
N ILE A 112 8.54 -3.85 2.80
CA ILE A 112 9.41 -4.98 2.47
C ILE A 112 10.64 -4.89 3.36
N ASP A 113 10.86 -5.91 4.19
CA ASP A 113 12.05 -5.95 5.05
C ASP A 113 13.32 -5.84 4.21
N LYS A 114 14.30 -5.07 4.72
CA LYS A 114 15.58 -4.85 4.01
C LYS A 114 16.27 -6.15 3.62
N SER A 115 16.14 -7.19 4.46
CA SER A 115 16.80 -8.49 4.25
C SER A 115 16.33 -9.22 2.97
N VAL A 116 15.15 -8.88 2.45
CA VAL A 116 14.55 -9.53 1.27
C VAL A 116 14.33 -8.59 0.10
N ARG A 117 14.79 -7.34 0.18
CA ARG A 117 14.67 -6.38 -0.93
C ARG A 117 15.48 -6.85 -2.14
N GLY A 118 14.96 -6.60 -3.33
CA GLY A 118 15.59 -7.02 -4.58
C GLY A 118 15.45 -8.52 -4.89
N SER A 119 14.69 -9.27 -4.10
CA SER A 119 14.50 -10.73 -4.28
C SER A 119 13.21 -11.10 -5.02
N GLY A 120 12.42 -10.11 -5.48
CA GLY A 120 11.13 -10.35 -6.14
C GLY A 120 9.94 -10.48 -5.18
N VAL A 121 10.13 -10.24 -3.88
CA VAL A 121 9.03 -10.32 -2.89
C VAL A 121 7.97 -9.27 -3.16
N LEU A 122 8.36 -8.04 -3.48
CA LEU A 122 7.39 -6.97 -3.78
C LEU A 122 6.52 -7.33 -4.97
N GLU A 123 7.12 -7.77 -6.06
CA GLU A 123 6.41 -8.13 -7.29
C GLU A 123 5.42 -9.26 -7.03
N ALA A 124 5.86 -10.31 -6.33
CA ALA A 124 5.01 -11.46 -6.02
C ALA A 124 3.85 -11.10 -5.09
N LEU A 125 4.12 -10.34 -4.02
CA LEU A 125 3.10 -9.93 -3.06
C LEU A 125 2.14 -8.90 -3.68
N PHE A 126 2.66 -7.98 -4.50
CA PHE A 126 1.84 -7.04 -5.24
C PHE A 126 0.84 -7.74 -6.14
N ASP A 127 1.29 -8.70 -6.96
CA ASP A 127 0.39 -9.40 -7.88
C ASP A 127 -0.63 -10.27 -7.13
N PHE A 128 -0.23 -10.87 -6.03
CA PHE A 128 -1.14 -11.61 -5.15
C PHE A 128 -2.25 -10.72 -4.58
N ALA A 129 -1.89 -9.56 -4.01
CA ALA A 129 -2.84 -8.59 -3.47
C ALA A 129 -3.74 -8.02 -4.58
N ARG A 130 -3.14 -7.64 -5.72
CA ARG A 130 -3.87 -7.16 -6.91
C ARG A 130 -4.92 -8.16 -7.35
N GLU A 131 -4.59 -9.43 -7.47
CA GLU A 131 -5.55 -10.47 -7.87
C GLU A 131 -6.75 -10.54 -6.91
N LYS A 132 -6.50 -10.50 -5.61
CA LYS A 132 -7.58 -10.50 -4.61
C LYS A 132 -8.45 -9.27 -4.72
N MET A 133 -7.84 -8.08 -4.81
CA MET A 133 -8.56 -6.81 -4.88
C MET A 133 -9.25 -6.58 -6.23
N SER A 134 -8.73 -7.14 -7.32
CA SER A 134 -9.34 -7.00 -8.65
C SER A 134 -10.76 -7.56 -8.74
N LYS A 135 -11.10 -8.48 -7.86
CA LYS A 135 -12.47 -9.04 -7.75
C LYS A 135 -13.46 -8.05 -7.15
N ARG A 136 -12.95 -6.98 -6.53
CA ARG A 136 -13.74 -5.97 -5.82
C ARG A 136 -13.69 -4.60 -6.50
N TYR A 137 -12.52 -4.22 -7.04
CA TYR A 137 -12.28 -2.88 -7.57
C TYR A 137 -11.43 -2.92 -8.84
N PRO A 138 -11.83 -2.19 -9.91
CA PRO A 138 -11.03 -2.10 -11.13
C PRO A 138 -9.81 -1.19 -11.01
N ILE A 139 -9.79 -0.26 -10.03
CA ILE A 139 -8.74 0.77 -9.93
C ILE A 139 -8.08 0.73 -8.56
N LEU A 140 -6.76 0.59 -8.57
CA LEU A 140 -5.89 0.80 -7.42
C LEU A 140 -5.46 2.26 -7.38
N VAL A 141 -5.55 2.90 -6.22
CA VAL A 141 -5.03 4.26 -5.98
C VAL A 141 -4.07 4.21 -4.81
N THR A 142 -2.97 4.93 -4.92
CA THR A 142 -1.99 5.08 -3.83
C THR A 142 -1.35 6.45 -3.87
N PHE A 143 -0.65 6.81 -2.80
CA PHE A 143 0.19 7.99 -2.76
C PHE A 143 1.58 7.65 -2.25
N ILE A 144 2.58 8.38 -2.73
CA ILE A 144 3.97 8.20 -2.32
C ILE A 144 4.57 9.57 -2.05
N ASN A 145 5.12 9.75 -0.85
CA ASN A 145 5.85 10.98 -0.51
C ASN A 145 7.01 11.15 -1.50
N LYS A 146 7.15 12.35 -2.06
CA LYS A 146 8.21 12.64 -3.06
C LYS A 146 9.62 12.40 -2.52
N ILE A 147 9.84 12.48 -1.22
CA ILE A 147 11.15 12.14 -0.63
C ILE A 147 11.39 10.63 -0.55
N ASN A 148 10.37 9.81 -0.72
CA ASN A 148 10.48 8.34 -0.70
C ASN A 148 10.75 7.80 -2.12
N GLN A 149 11.89 8.14 -2.67
CA GLN A 149 12.27 7.77 -4.03
C GLN A 149 12.37 6.27 -4.25
N ARG A 150 12.78 5.53 -3.22
CA ARG A 150 12.86 4.07 -3.30
C ARG A 150 11.49 3.45 -3.58
N SER A 151 10.47 3.87 -2.83
CA SER A 151 9.10 3.40 -3.04
C SER A 151 8.57 3.84 -4.40
N PHE A 152 8.81 5.09 -4.78
CA PHE A 152 8.39 5.61 -6.08
C PHE A 152 8.99 4.79 -7.24
N ASN A 153 10.30 4.56 -7.20
CA ASN A 153 10.98 3.80 -8.24
C ASN A 153 10.47 2.35 -8.32
N ALA A 154 10.29 1.70 -7.17
CA ALA A 154 9.80 0.33 -7.10
C ALA A 154 8.38 0.21 -7.69
N HIS A 155 7.47 1.12 -7.32
CA HIS A 155 6.09 1.09 -7.81
C HIS A 155 5.97 1.53 -9.28
N SER A 156 6.83 2.43 -9.74
CA SER A 156 6.91 2.77 -11.17
C SER A 156 7.34 1.56 -12.01
N ARG A 157 8.28 0.76 -11.51
CA ARG A 157 8.68 -0.48 -12.19
C ARG A 157 7.58 -1.55 -12.22
N LEU A 158 6.68 -1.55 -11.22
CA LEU A 158 5.48 -2.41 -11.24
C LEU A 158 4.46 -1.97 -12.29
N GLY A 159 4.55 -0.74 -12.78
CA GLY A 159 3.65 -0.21 -13.80
C GLY A 159 2.61 0.78 -13.27
N LEU A 160 2.69 1.19 -11.99
CA LEU A 160 1.84 2.26 -11.48
C LEU A 160 2.17 3.57 -12.21
N LYS A 161 1.15 4.36 -12.48
CA LYS A 161 1.26 5.62 -13.21
C LYS A 161 0.87 6.79 -12.33
N VAL A 162 1.66 7.85 -12.36
CA VAL A 162 1.31 9.12 -11.69
C VAL A 162 0.10 9.73 -12.41
N ILE A 163 -0.96 10.00 -11.67
CA ILE A 163 -2.16 10.66 -12.18
C ILE A 163 -2.23 12.12 -11.77
N THR A 164 -1.71 12.47 -10.60
CA THR A 164 -1.62 13.83 -10.09
C THR A 164 -0.60 13.94 -8.97
N GLU A 165 -0.41 15.14 -8.48
CA GLU A 165 0.40 15.44 -7.31
C GLU A 165 -0.44 16.27 -6.33
N PHE A 166 -0.16 16.17 -5.04
CA PHE A 166 -0.83 16.97 -4.04
C PHE A 166 0.07 17.26 -2.85
N SER A 167 -0.31 18.27 -2.07
CA SER A 167 0.38 18.64 -0.84
C SER A 167 -0.52 18.39 0.37
N PHE A 168 0.09 17.91 1.44
CA PHE A 168 -0.58 17.69 2.72
C PHE A 168 0.46 17.78 3.84
N ASN A 169 0.14 18.54 4.92
CA ASN A 169 1.03 18.68 6.09
C ASN A 169 2.49 19.02 5.73
N ASN A 170 2.70 20.02 4.86
CA ASN A 170 4.02 20.45 4.39
C ASN A 170 4.84 19.39 3.65
N ASN A 171 4.20 18.32 3.19
CA ASN A 171 4.79 17.32 2.32
C ASN A 171 4.11 17.37 0.95
N THR A 172 4.83 16.93 -0.07
CA THR A 172 4.31 16.75 -1.43
C THR A 172 4.33 15.28 -1.80
N TYR A 173 3.28 14.86 -2.49
CA TYR A 173 3.04 13.46 -2.82
C TYR A 173 2.75 13.29 -4.30
N TYR A 174 3.21 12.16 -4.86
CA TYR A 174 2.63 11.63 -6.09
C TYR A 174 1.38 10.84 -5.74
N GLU A 175 0.34 10.98 -6.54
CA GLU A 175 -0.80 10.06 -6.52
C GLU A 175 -0.72 9.18 -7.75
N LEU A 176 -0.77 7.86 -7.54
CA LEU A 176 -0.56 6.86 -8.58
C LEU A 176 -1.77 5.93 -8.68
N VAL A 177 -1.96 5.40 -9.87
CA VAL A 177 -3.06 4.48 -10.17
C VAL A 177 -2.54 3.24 -10.88
N TYR A 178 -3.32 2.16 -10.81
CA TYR A 178 -3.04 0.91 -11.51
C TYR A 178 -4.35 0.22 -11.93
N ASP A 179 -4.36 -0.32 -13.13
CA ASP A 179 -5.45 -1.15 -13.65
C ASP A 179 -5.34 -2.55 -13.03
N THR A 180 -6.24 -2.89 -12.12
CA THR A 180 -6.18 -4.15 -11.38
C THR A 180 -6.39 -5.39 -12.26
N SER A 181 -6.93 -5.22 -13.48
CA SER A 181 -7.05 -6.31 -14.45
C SER A 181 -5.70 -6.75 -15.04
N LYS A 182 -4.67 -5.92 -14.90
CA LYS A 182 -3.35 -6.17 -15.47
C LYS A 182 -2.48 -7.00 -14.53
N LYS A 183 -2.33 -8.26 -14.85
CA LYS A 183 -1.42 -9.16 -14.15
C LYS A 183 0.04 -8.77 -14.45
N LEU A 184 0.92 -8.85 -13.44
CA LEU A 184 2.35 -8.67 -13.68
C LEU A 184 2.88 -9.82 -14.53
N PRO A 185 3.83 -9.54 -15.47
CA PRO A 185 4.52 -10.60 -16.19
C PRO A 185 5.25 -11.50 -15.21
N MET A 186 5.06 -12.81 -15.33
CA MET A 186 5.91 -13.78 -14.62
C MET A 186 7.31 -13.74 -15.26
N LYS A 187 8.34 -13.59 -14.42
CA LYS A 187 9.74 -13.70 -14.83
C LYS A 187 10.18 -15.16 -14.78
#